data_7b40208d4e20c37907efa652e433ee11
#
_entry.id   7b40208d4e20c37907efa652e433ee11
#
_cell.length_a   1.000
_cell.length_b   1.000
_cell.length_c   1.000
_cell.angle_alpha   90.00
_cell.angle_beta   90.00
_cell.angle_gamma   90.00
#
_symmetry.space_group_name_H-M   'P 1'
#
loop_
_entity.id
_entity.type
_entity.pdbx_description
1 polymer ?
#
loop_
_entity_poly.entity_id
_entity_poly.type
_entity_poly.pdbx_seq_one_letter_code
_entity_poly.pdbx_strand_id
1 'polypeptide(L)'
;MVKYSAIYFLLFLIQVIHAQNTVCFDIEANPNAGLTAFSNFTKYVRVLDCFSVYAESSISDAKVLHAAAVAAELLDNDENGEVDDPVLKAELASNGALIPIFAYDGSPAMDNFFDHYNGDGAAAVLWRNEIDPSNPGYWGSDATVEEVIHVINAIGHTNIYPIAFAVEPNSSLLTTAMDIARGGQFIQHPNNYPPEAWYHYDDYTCDYECMAIEYLYWCIVTNMGILADAATCAGIVDEWEPCTPALFEETDTLMHALITDDSYLLPQLAPDGNYCPTSINIANGMNPYKFELDAAYPNPFNPTTVISYKVPVGMKFTIGIFDVTGKLVKTLISGMQSVGQGIVRWDGQNDDQVILPSGVYFYQMSSADYTETRKIIFLK
;
A
#
# COMPACT_ATOMS: atom_id res chain seq x y z
N MET A 1 -36.25 44.60 51.30
CA MET A 1 -36.49 44.28 49.89
C MET A 1 -35.16 43.80 49.28
N VAL A 2 -34.98 42.52 49.26
CA VAL A 2 -33.77 41.87 48.71
C VAL A 2 -34.15 41.34 47.33
N LYS A 3 -33.48 41.86 46.26
CA LYS A 3 -33.69 41.41 44.89
C LYS A 3 -32.77 40.20 44.64
N TYR A 4 -33.35 39.03 44.38
CA TYR A 4 -32.64 37.86 43.87
C TYR A 4 -32.47 38.00 42.36
N SER A 5 -31.23 38.02 41.91
CA SER A 5 -30.86 37.91 40.49
C SER A 5 -30.68 36.44 40.18
N ALA A 6 -31.53 35.90 39.32
CA ALA A 6 -31.37 34.52 38.82
C ALA A 6 -30.32 34.51 37.69
N ILE A 7 -29.23 33.78 37.91
CA ILE A 7 -28.20 33.51 36.90
C ILE A 7 -28.64 32.25 36.17
N TYR A 8 -29.03 32.38 34.91
CA TYR A 8 -29.23 31.23 34.01
C TYR A 8 -27.89 30.72 33.51
N PHE A 9 -27.51 29.53 33.98
CA PHE A 9 -26.41 28.76 33.39
C PHE A 9 -26.90 28.07 32.11
N LEU A 10 -26.46 28.56 30.95
CA LEU A 10 -26.65 27.86 29.68
C LEU A 10 -25.65 26.72 29.61
N LEU A 11 -26.10 25.49 29.84
CA LEU A 11 -25.35 24.28 29.56
C LEU A 11 -25.33 24.10 28.03
N PHE A 12 -24.18 24.42 27.40
CA PHE A 12 -23.87 23.97 26.05
C PHE A 12 -23.55 22.46 26.11
N LEU A 13 -24.51 21.66 25.72
CA LEU A 13 -24.27 20.27 25.35
C LEU A 13 -23.44 20.27 24.06
N ILE A 14 -22.12 20.04 24.18
CA ILE A 14 -21.29 19.67 23.05
C ILE A 14 -21.72 18.25 22.69
N GLN A 15 -22.57 18.12 21.69
CA GLN A 15 -22.73 16.83 21.00
C GLN A 15 -21.42 16.55 20.28
N VAL A 16 -20.65 15.62 20.81
CA VAL A 16 -19.59 14.96 20.04
C VAL A 16 -20.30 14.17 18.96
N ILE A 17 -20.40 14.75 17.78
CA ILE A 17 -20.79 14.00 16.59
C ILE A 17 -19.62 13.05 16.35
N HIS A 18 -19.78 11.80 16.74
CA HIS A 18 -18.96 10.72 16.19
C HIS A 18 -19.30 10.73 14.69
N ALA A 19 -18.37 11.15 13.86
CA ALA A 19 -18.44 10.85 12.45
C ALA A 19 -18.54 9.32 12.37
N GLN A 20 -19.71 8.81 11.99
CA GLN A 20 -19.79 7.42 11.55
C GLN A 20 -18.91 7.36 10.30
N ASN A 21 -17.82 6.59 10.37
CA ASN A 21 -17.05 6.25 9.20
C ASN A 21 -18.03 5.66 8.19
N THR A 22 -18.26 6.36 7.10
CA THR A 22 -19.04 5.87 5.98
C THR A 22 -18.16 4.83 5.31
N VAL A 23 -18.42 3.56 5.60
CA VAL A 23 -17.76 2.45 4.91
C VAL A 23 -18.15 2.52 3.44
N CYS A 24 -17.18 2.62 2.55
CA CYS A 24 -17.42 2.80 1.11
C CYS A 24 -17.85 1.54 0.38
N PHE A 25 -17.81 0.39 1.05
CA PHE A 25 -18.28 -0.87 0.49
C PHE A 25 -19.65 -1.23 1.04
N ASP A 26 -20.50 -1.74 0.18
CA ASP A 26 -21.77 -2.38 0.56
C ASP A 26 -21.59 -3.90 0.58
N ILE A 27 -22.19 -4.55 1.58
CA ILE A 27 -22.27 -6.01 1.61
C ILE A 27 -23.41 -6.43 0.68
N GLU A 28 -23.05 -7.19 -0.35
CA GLU A 28 -23.97 -7.73 -1.33
C GLU A 28 -24.36 -9.19 -1.01
N ALA A 29 -25.41 -9.65 -1.67
CA ALA A 29 -25.72 -11.07 -1.68
C ALA A 29 -24.65 -11.82 -2.51
N ASN A 30 -24.25 -13.01 -2.02
CA ASN A 30 -23.26 -13.84 -2.70
C ASN A 30 -23.69 -14.17 -4.14
N PRO A 31 -22.99 -13.69 -5.18
CA PRO A 31 -23.34 -13.93 -6.57
C PRO A 31 -23.13 -15.39 -7.00
N ASN A 32 -22.33 -16.14 -6.24
CA ASN A 32 -21.96 -17.54 -6.49
C ASN A 32 -22.69 -18.53 -5.57
N ALA A 33 -23.76 -18.12 -4.89
CA ALA A 33 -24.51 -18.98 -3.95
C ALA A 33 -25.05 -20.30 -4.56
N GLY A 34 -25.17 -20.35 -5.89
CA GLY A 34 -25.56 -21.56 -6.63
C GLY A 34 -24.44 -22.59 -6.84
N LEU A 35 -23.19 -22.23 -6.59
CA LEU A 35 -22.02 -23.11 -6.68
C LEU A 35 -21.78 -23.77 -5.33
N THR A 36 -21.50 -25.09 -5.31
CA THR A 36 -21.35 -25.88 -4.08
C THR A 36 -20.28 -25.27 -3.16
N ALA A 37 -19.10 -24.92 -3.67
CA ALA A 37 -18.02 -24.32 -2.91
C ALA A 37 -18.44 -23.04 -2.17
N PHE A 38 -19.32 -22.23 -2.77
CA PHE A 38 -19.73 -20.93 -2.25
C PHE A 38 -21.05 -20.95 -1.49
N SER A 39 -21.71 -22.10 -1.37
CA SER A 39 -23.09 -22.20 -0.82
C SER A 39 -23.21 -21.80 0.65
N ASN A 40 -22.12 -21.82 1.42
CA ASN A 40 -22.09 -21.44 2.83
C ASN A 40 -21.88 -19.93 3.07
N PHE A 41 -21.46 -19.20 2.05
CA PHE A 41 -21.27 -17.75 2.16
C PHE A 41 -22.57 -17.01 1.85
N THR A 42 -22.93 -16.09 2.72
CA THR A 42 -24.12 -15.23 2.56
C THR A 42 -23.79 -13.78 2.31
N LYS A 43 -22.53 -13.40 2.52
CA LYS A 43 -22.03 -12.03 2.39
C LYS A 43 -20.92 -12.00 1.34
N TYR A 44 -20.93 -10.95 0.57
CA TYR A 44 -19.98 -10.72 -0.51
C TYR A 44 -19.65 -9.24 -0.61
N VAL A 45 -18.38 -8.91 -0.88
CA VAL A 45 -17.93 -7.58 -1.25
C VAL A 45 -17.00 -7.70 -2.44
N ARG A 46 -17.26 -6.89 -3.48
CA ARG A 46 -16.35 -6.74 -4.61
C ARG A 46 -15.43 -5.54 -4.36
N VAL A 47 -14.13 -5.76 -4.38
CA VAL A 47 -13.10 -4.75 -4.13
C VAL A 47 -12.44 -4.37 -5.44
N LEU A 48 -12.51 -3.09 -5.81
CA LEU A 48 -11.83 -2.47 -6.97
C LEU A 48 -11.93 -3.27 -8.29
N ASP A 49 -13.01 -4.03 -8.46
CA ASP A 49 -13.26 -4.89 -9.61
C ASP A 49 -12.26 -6.03 -9.85
N CYS A 50 -11.37 -6.31 -8.91
CA CYS A 50 -10.34 -7.35 -9.08
C CYS A 50 -10.23 -8.33 -7.91
N PHE A 51 -10.72 -8.00 -6.71
CA PHE A 51 -10.62 -8.83 -5.53
C PHE A 51 -12.00 -9.06 -4.91
N SER A 52 -12.21 -10.18 -4.20
CA SER A 52 -13.51 -10.52 -3.62
C SER A 52 -13.38 -11.00 -2.18
N VAL A 53 -14.27 -10.51 -1.32
CA VAL A 53 -14.40 -10.99 0.05
C VAL A 53 -15.69 -11.80 0.16
N TYR A 54 -15.60 -13.04 0.64
CA TYR A 54 -16.75 -13.91 0.92
C TYR A 54 -16.82 -14.23 2.40
N ALA A 55 -17.99 -14.18 3.00
CA ALA A 55 -18.12 -14.49 4.42
C ALA A 55 -19.37 -15.29 4.77
N GLU A 56 -19.24 -16.16 5.79
CA GLU A 56 -20.38 -16.84 6.41
C GLU A 56 -21.33 -15.85 7.10
N SER A 57 -22.59 -16.25 7.28
CA SER A 57 -23.60 -15.42 7.97
C SER A 57 -23.22 -15.00 9.40
N SER A 58 -22.42 -15.81 10.07
CA SER A 58 -21.96 -15.58 11.44
C SER A 58 -20.88 -14.50 11.61
N ILE A 59 -20.28 -14.07 10.51
CA ILE A 59 -19.26 -13.00 10.50
C ILE A 59 -19.98 -11.65 10.56
N SER A 60 -19.57 -10.77 11.45
CA SER A 60 -20.18 -9.43 11.55
C SER A 60 -19.87 -8.58 10.30
N ASP A 61 -20.79 -7.69 9.95
CA ASP A 61 -20.61 -6.79 8.81
C ASP A 61 -19.34 -5.95 8.95
N ALA A 62 -19.04 -5.48 10.17
CA ALA A 62 -17.82 -4.73 10.44
C ALA A 62 -16.53 -5.47 10.07
N LYS A 63 -16.46 -6.79 10.29
CA LYS A 63 -15.30 -7.62 9.93
C LYS A 63 -15.18 -7.84 8.43
N VAL A 64 -16.31 -8.04 7.75
CA VAL A 64 -16.34 -8.20 6.28
C VAL A 64 -15.91 -6.90 5.58
N LEU A 65 -16.44 -5.77 6.05
CA LEU A 65 -16.12 -4.46 5.51
C LEU A 65 -14.67 -4.04 5.81
N HIS A 66 -14.15 -4.43 6.99
CA HIS A 66 -12.75 -4.24 7.33
C HIS A 66 -11.82 -5.00 6.37
N ALA A 67 -12.09 -6.28 6.11
CA ALA A 67 -11.29 -7.06 5.17
C ALA A 67 -11.34 -6.47 3.74
N ALA A 68 -12.49 -5.92 3.33
CA ALA A 68 -12.62 -5.25 2.05
C ALA A 68 -11.85 -3.92 2.01
N ALA A 69 -11.88 -3.13 3.09
CA ALA A 69 -11.14 -1.88 3.20
C ALA A 69 -9.62 -2.12 3.15
N VAL A 70 -9.11 -3.04 3.96
CA VAL A 70 -7.68 -3.42 3.97
C VAL A 70 -7.23 -3.90 2.59
N ALA A 71 -8.04 -4.74 1.91
CA ALA A 71 -7.70 -5.19 0.56
C ALA A 71 -7.65 -4.03 -0.44
N ALA A 72 -8.54 -3.06 -0.31
CA ALA A 72 -8.54 -1.88 -1.17
C ALA A 72 -7.32 -0.98 -0.92
N GLU A 73 -6.98 -0.69 0.36
CA GLU A 73 -5.81 0.12 0.73
C GLU A 73 -4.47 -0.51 0.30
N LEU A 74 -4.39 -1.85 0.28
CA LEU A 74 -3.22 -2.57 -0.22
C LEU A 74 -3.11 -2.55 -1.75
N LEU A 75 -4.21 -2.40 -2.47
CA LEU A 75 -4.26 -2.37 -3.93
C LEU A 75 -4.25 -0.94 -4.50
N ASP A 76 -4.73 0.01 -3.75
CA ASP A 76 -4.84 1.44 -4.04
C ASP A 76 -4.28 2.19 -2.83
N ASN A 77 -2.94 2.23 -2.74
CA ASN A 77 -2.23 2.69 -1.55
C ASN A 77 -2.24 4.23 -1.43
N ASP A 78 -2.64 4.95 -2.48
CA ASP A 78 -2.86 6.40 -2.49
C ASP A 78 -4.36 6.78 -2.34
N GLU A 79 -5.24 5.79 -2.22
CA GLU A 79 -6.69 5.90 -2.04
C GLU A 79 -7.39 6.79 -3.09
N ASN A 80 -6.94 6.73 -4.33
CA ASN A 80 -7.53 7.52 -5.41
C ASN A 80 -8.76 6.86 -6.06
N GLY A 81 -9.07 5.61 -5.72
CA GLY A 81 -10.19 4.82 -6.24
C GLY A 81 -9.83 3.89 -7.41
N GLU A 82 -8.56 3.84 -7.77
CA GLU A 82 -8.03 2.99 -8.83
C GLU A 82 -6.86 2.16 -8.30
N VAL A 83 -6.76 0.89 -8.69
CA VAL A 83 -5.61 0.04 -8.32
C VAL A 83 -4.32 0.64 -8.88
N ASP A 84 -3.30 0.82 -8.04
CA ASP A 84 -2.02 1.44 -8.39
C ASP A 84 -1.33 0.74 -9.57
N ASP A 85 -1.40 -0.58 -9.62
CA ASP A 85 -0.88 -1.39 -10.72
C ASP A 85 -2.01 -1.99 -11.57
N PRO A 86 -2.25 -1.46 -12.78
CA PRO A 86 -3.29 -1.99 -13.67
C PRO A 86 -2.97 -3.40 -14.20
N VAL A 87 -1.71 -3.84 -14.18
CA VAL A 87 -1.33 -5.21 -14.56
C VAL A 87 -1.71 -6.17 -13.45
N LEU A 88 -1.42 -5.80 -12.19
CA LEU A 88 -1.87 -6.54 -11.00
C LEU A 88 -3.40 -6.63 -10.96
N LYS A 89 -4.11 -5.52 -11.19
CA LYS A 89 -5.58 -5.51 -11.27
C LYS A 89 -6.10 -6.54 -12.27
N ALA A 90 -5.53 -6.57 -13.47
CA ALA A 90 -5.94 -7.51 -14.52
C ALA A 90 -5.65 -8.96 -14.15
N GLU A 91 -4.49 -9.23 -13.54
CA GLU A 91 -4.09 -10.57 -13.10
C GLU A 91 -5.00 -11.10 -12.00
N LEU A 92 -5.21 -10.34 -10.93
CA LEU A 92 -6.11 -10.70 -9.83
C LEU A 92 -7.55 -10.94 -10.32
N ALA A 93 -8.05 -10.08 -11.22
CA ALA A 93 -9.38 -10.23 -11.80
C ALA A 93 -9.48 -11.52 -12.65
N SER A 94 -8.46 -11.85 -13.46
CA SER A 94 -8.46 -13.02 -14.34
C SER A 94 -8.40 -14.34 -13.58
N ASN A 95 -7.69 -14.37 -12.45
CA ASN A 95 -7.58 -15.54 -11.57
C ASN A 95 -8.70 -15.61 -10.53
N GLY A 96 -9.55 -14.57 -10.46
CA GLY A 96 -10.66 -14.51 -9.51
C GLY A 96 -10.20 -14.42 -8.06
N ALA A 97 -9.19 -13.58 -7.79
CA ALA A 97 -8.61 -13.40 -6.46
C ALA A 97 -9.70 -13.15 -5.40
N LEU A 98 -9.64 -13.92 -4.32
CA LEU A 98 -10.63 -13.84 -3.25
C LEU A 98 -10.05 -14.25 -1.89
N ILE A 99 -10.67 -13.74 -0.83
CA ILE A 99 -10.47 -14.21 0.52
C ILE A 99 -11.79 -14.68 1.14
N PRO A 100 -11.88 -15.96 1.56
CA PRO A 100 -13.03 -16.48 2.29
C PRO A 100 -12.85 -16.23 3.79
N ILE A 101 -13.92 -15.83 4.48
CA ILE A 101 -13.94 -15.64 5.93
C ILE A 101 -14.85 -16.69 6.56
N PHE A 102 -14.25 -17.57 7.36
CA PHE A 102 -14.91 -18.67 8.03
C PHE A 102 -15.15 -18.38 9.52
N ALA A 103 -16.09 -19.10 10.11
CA ALA A 103 -16.40 -18.96 11.54
C ALA A 103 -15.24 -19.41 12.44
N TYR A 104 -14.52 -20.47 12.05
CA TYR A 104 -13.39 -21.07 12.75
C TYR A 104 -12.69 -22.10 11.84
N ASP A 105 -11.43 -22.42 12.17
CA ASP A 105 -10.66 -23.46 11.50
C ASP A 105 -11.34 -24.84 11.56
N GLY A 106 -11.39 -25.56 10.42
CA GLY A 106 -12.08 -26.84 10.29
C GLY A 106 -13.61 -26.73 10.42
N SER A 107 -14.20 -25.56 10.13
CA SER A 107 -15.65 -25.42 10.06
C SER A 107 -16.23 -26.20 8.87
N PRO A 108 -17.48 -26.71 8.95
CA PRO A 108 -18.13 -27.40 7.81
C PRO A 108 -18.20 -26.52 6.54
N ALA A 109 -18.20 -25.21 6.68
CA ALA A 109 -18.17 -24.27 5.56
C ALA A 109 -16.78 -24.25 4.89
N MET A 110 -15.73 -24.31 5.69
CA MET A 110 -14.35 -24.39 5.22
C MET A 110 -14.09 -25.72 4.50
N ASP A 111 -14.47 -26.85 5.11
CA ASP A 111 -14.36 -28.17 4.48
C ASP A 111 -15.12 -28.20 3.14
N ASN A 112 -16.37 -27.70 3.12
CA ASN A 112 -17.15 -27.65 1.89
C ASN A 112 -16.51 -26.77 0.82
N PHE A 113 -15.90 -25.63 1.21
CA PHE A 113 -15.22 -24.77 0.26
C PHE A 113 -14.03 -25.49 -0.37
N PHE A 114 -13.11 -26.01 0.42
CA PHE A 114 -11.90 -26.66 -0.10
C PHE A 114 -12.17 -27.98 -0.83
N ASP A 115 -13.21 -28.72 -0.47
CA ASP A 115 -13.62 -29.93 -1.19
C ASP A 115 -14.17 -29.66 -2.61
N HIS A 116 -14.66 -28.44 -2.87
CA HIS A 116 -15.38 -28.14 -4.11
C HIS A 116 -14.86 -26.91 -4.87
N TYR A 117 -13.95 -26.11 -4.29
CA TYR A 117 -13.33 -25.00 -4.98
C TYR A 117 -12.20 -25.50 -5.88
N ASN A 118 -12.28 -25.17 -7.17
CA ASN A 118 -11.29 -25.59 -8.17
C ASN A 118 -10.64 -24.39 -8.89
N GLY A 119 -10.77 -23.20 -8.33
CA GLY A 119 -10.13 -21.99 -8.88
C GLY A 119 -8.78 -21.72 -8.22
N ASP A 120 -8.00 -20.86 -8.82
CA ASP A 120 -6.68 -20.48 -8.36
C ASP A 120 -6.67 -19.20 -7.48
N GLY A 121 -7.83 -18.58 -7.29
CA GLY A 121 -7.93 -17.24 -6.66
C GLY A 121 -7.90 -17.21 -5.13
N ALA A 122 -7.91 -18.37 -4.42
CA ALA A 122 -7.92 -18.43 -2.96
C ALA A 122 -6.58 -18.96 -2.45
N ALA A 123 -5.63 -18.09 -2.15
CA ALA A 123 -4.33 -18.46 -1.61
C ALA A 123 -4.25 -18.40 -0.07
N ALA A 124 -5.20 -17.73 0.57
CA ALA A 124 -5.28 -17.57 2.02
C ALA A 124 -6.73 -17.53 2.50
N VAL A 125 -6.95 -17.62 3.80
CA VAL A 125 -8.26 -17.57 4.44
C VAL A 125 -8.21 -16.71 5.70
N LEU A 126 -9.37 -16.24 6.17
CA LEU A 126 -9.52 -15.57 7.45
C LEU A 126 -10.52 -16.30 8.33
N TRP A 127 -10.27 -16.31 9.63
CA TRP A 127 -11.24 -16.77 10.61
C TRP A 127 -11.79 -15.58 11.42
N ARG A 128 -13.02 -15.74 11.89
CA ARG A 128 -13.74 -14.68 12.59
C ARG A 128 -12.94 -14.00 13.73
N ASN A 129 -12.14 -14.76 14.47
CA ASN A 129 -11.40 -14.27 15.65
C ASN A 129 -10.06 -13.64 15.35
N GLU A 130 -9.60 -13.69 14.11
CA GLU A 130 -8.36 -13.06 13.64
C GLU A 130 -8.58 -11.69 13.00
N ILE A 131 -9.81 -11.24 12.91
CA ILE A 131 -10.15 -9.94 12.31
C ILE A 131 -10.50 -8.98 13.43
N ASP A 132 -9.73 -7.90 13.59
CA ASP A 132 -9.96 -6.86 14.60
C ASP A 132 -10.03 -5.46 13.96
N PRO A 133 -11.22 -5.00 13.56
CA PRO A 133 -11.39 -3.67 12.97
C PRO A 133 -10.97 -2.51 13.88
N SER A 134 -10.71 -2.76 15.17
CA SER A 134 -10.27 -1.73 16.12
C SER A 134 -8.75 -1.54 16.17
N ASN A 135 -8.00 -2.51 15.63
CA ASN A 135 -6.54 -2.47 15.57
C ASN A 135 -6.06 -3.01 14.20
N PRO A 136 -6.32 -2.28 13.11
CA PRO A 136 -5.99 -2.74 11.77
C PRO A 136 -4.51 -3.08 11.61
N GLY A 137 -4.23 -4.28 11.10
CA GLY A 137 -2.87 -4.75 10.84
C GLY A 137 -1.99 -4.93 12.09
N TYR A 138 -2.56 -4.85 13.31
CA TYR A 138 -1.80 -5.09 14.52
C TYR A 138 -1.49 -6.59 14.66
N TRP A 139 -0.22 -6.93 14.58
CA TRP A 139 0.25 -8.30 14.68
C TRP A 139 -0.24 -8.98 15.98
N GLY A 140 -0.80 -10.18 15.85
CA GLY A 140 -1.36 -10.97 16.94
C GLY A 140 -2.81 -10.63 17.32
N SER A 141 -3.43 -9.60 16.73
CA SER A 141 -4.85 -9.31 16.93
C SER A 141 -5.65 -9.20 15.63
N ASP A 142 -5.03 -8.78 14.53
CA ASP A 142 -5.66 -8.63 13.21
C ASP A 142 -4.77 -9.22 12.11
N ALA A 143 -5.10 -10.43 11.65
CA ALA A 143 -4.42 -11.11 10.55
C ALA A 143 -4.89 -10.62 9.16
N THR A 144 -5.77 -9.63 9.09
CA THR A 144 -6.37 -9.23 7.81
C THR A 144 -5.34 -8.73 6.81
N VAL A 145 -4.35 -7.94 7.26
CA VAL A 145 -3.27 -7.44 6.39
C VAL A 145 -2.43 -8.60 5.87
N GLU A 146 -2.07 -9.54 6.73
CA GLU A 146 -1.27 -10.72 6.41
C GLU A 146 -1.94 -11.56 5.32
N GLU A 147 -3.16 -12.02 5.58
CA GLU A 147 -3.86 -12.94 4.70
C GLU A 147 -4.24 -12.30 3.35
N VAL A 148 -4.57 -11.01 3.35
CA VAL A 148 -4.83 -10.29 2.10
C VAL A 148 -3.55 -10.09 1.28
N ILE A 149 -2.42 -9.76 1.92
CA ILE A 149 -1.10 -9.66 1.23
C ILE A 149 -0.73 -11.03 0.65
N HIS A 150 -0.95 -12.13 1.37
CA HIS A 150 -0.69 -13.49 0.85
C HIS A 150 -1.45 -13.75 -0.44
N VAL A 151 -2.75 -13.42 -0.50
CA VAL A 151 -3.52 -13.56 -1.75
C VAL A 151 -2.97 -12.66 -2.86
N ILE A 152 -2.72 -11.39 -2.57
CA ILE A 152 -2.21 -10.44 -3.58
C ILE A 152 -0.84 -10.89 -4.11
N ASN A 153 0.06 -11.33 -3.24
CA ASN A 153 1.39 -11.79 -3.62
C ASN A 153 1.32 -13.08 -4.42
N ALA A 154 0.66 -14.12 -3.89
CA ALA A 154 0.64 -15.45 -4.50
C ALA A 154 -0.11 -15.50 -5.84
N ILE A 155 -1.22 -14.73 -5.97
CA ILE A 155 -2.04 -14.71 -7.18
C ILE A 155 -1.59 -13.63 -8.16
N GLY A 156 -0.94 -12.58 -7.66
CA GLY A 156 -0.60 -11.38 -8.43
C GLY A 156 0.90 -11.20 -8.67
N HIS A 157 1.63 -10.66 -7.69
CA HIS A 157 3.03 -10.22 -7.89
C HIS A 157 3.97 -11.32 -8.38
N THR A 158 3.83 -12.56 -7.89
CA THR A 158 4.66 -13.69 -8.33
C THR A 158 4.47 -14.02 -9.80
N ASN A 159 3.26 -13.83 -10.33
CA ASN A 159 2.90 -14.12 -11.71
C ASN A 159 3.32 -12.99 -12.68
N ILE A 160 3.05 -11.74 -12.30
CA ILE A 160 3.29 -10.59 -13.20
C ILE A 160 4.75 -10.13 -13.21
N TYR A 161 5.48 -10.37 -12.14
CA TYR A 161 6.91 -9.98 -12.00
C TYR A 161 7.81 -11.17 -11.66
N PRO A 162 7.84 -12.25 -12.49
CA PRO A 162 8.53 -13.49 -12.12
C PRO A 162 10.05 -13.34 -11.94
N ILE A 163 10.70 -12.39 -12.60
CA ILE A 163 12.12 -12.10 -12.37
C ILE A 163 12.37 -11.56 -10.95
N ALA A 164 11.44 -10.77 -10.45
CA ALA A 164 11.51 -10.16 -9.13
C ALA A 164 10.98 -11.11 -8.03
N PHE A 165 9.81 -11.73 -8.23
CA PHE A 165 9.02 -12.34 -7.16
C PHE A 165 8.61 -13.82 -7.40
N ALA A 166 9.09 -14.52 -8.44
CA ALA A 166 8.83 -15.95 -8.53
C ALA A 166 9.37 -16.68 -7.28
N VAL A 167 8.68 -17.75 -6.86
CA VAL A 167 8.91 -18.40 -5.56
C VAL A 167 9.71 -19.70 -5.63
N GLU A 168 9.93 -20.26 -6.82
CA GLU A 168 10.70 -21.48 -6.96
C GLU A 168 12.19 -21.24 -6.62
N PRO A 169 12.91 -22.23 -6.13
CA PRO A 169 14.32 -22.08 -5.77
C PRO A 169 15.18 -21.53 -6.93
N ASN A 170 15.95 -20.47 -6.65
CA ASN A 170 16.82 -19.77 -7.61
C ASN A 170 16.10 -19.14 -8.81
N SER A 171 14.81 -18.84 -8.71
CA SER A 171 14.02 -18.32 -9.83
C SER A 171 14.00 -16.78 -9.89
N SER A 172 14.25 -16.08 -8.77
CA SER A 172 13.99 -14.64 -8.67
C SER A 172 14.97 -13.91 -7.75
N LEU A 173 14.81 -12.57 -7.71
CA LEU A 173 15.50 -11.72 -6.73
C LEU A 173 14.99 -11.98 -5.31
N LEU A 174 13.69 -12.22 -5.14
CA LEU A 174 13.06 -12.59 -3.87
C LEU A 174 13.71 -13.83 -3.27
N THR A 175 13.79 -14.92 -4.04
CA THR A 175 14.36 -16.20 -3.55
C THR A 175 15.86 -16.11 -3.30
N THR A 176 16.58 -15.27 -4.05
CA THR A 176 17.99 -14.97 -3.76
C THR A 176 18.15 -14.21 -2.44
N ALA A 177 17.31 -13.20 -2.17
CA ALA A 177 17.34 -12.44 -0.93
C ALA A 177 16.93 -13.31 0.27
N MET A 178 15.89 -14.14 0.12
CA MET A 178 15.45 -15.08 1.15
C MET A 178 16.54 -16.08 1.54
N ASP A 179 17.24 -16.65 0.57
CA ASP A 179 18.33 -17.59 0.85
C ASP A 179 19.48 -16.92 1.64
N ILE A 180 19.76 -15.64 1.39
CA ILE A 180 20.70 -14.85 2.18
C ILE A 180 20.16 -14.59 3.57
N ALA A 181 18.90 -14.16 3.70
CA ALA A 181 18.24 -13.86 4.97
C ALA A 181 18.21 -15.08 5.91
N ARG A 182 18.08 -16.27 5.35
CA ARG A 182 18.07 -17.56 6.07
C ARG A 182 19.46 -18.13 6.33
N GLY A 183 20.51 -17.51 5.80
CA GLY A 183 21.88 -18.00 5.88
C GLY A 183 22.16 -19.24 5.02
N GLY A 184 21.30 -19.53 4.03
CA GLY A 184 21.43 -20.63 3.07
C GLY A 184 20.12 -21.03 2.39
N GLN A 185 20.26 -21.84 1.32
CA GLN A 185 19.09 -22.38 0.62
C GLN A 185 18.57 -23.62 1.33
N PHE A 186 17.43 -23.50 1.98
CA PHE A 186 16.73 -24.60 2.65
C PHE A 186 15.39 -24.87 1.95
N ILE A 187 15.29 -25.99 1.25
CA ILE A 187 14.05 -26.40 0.54
C ILE A 187 12.90 -26.70 1.51
N GLN A 188 13.24 -27.12 2.71
CA GLN A 188 12.32 -27.29 3.82
C GLN A 188 12.88 -26.61 5.06
N HIS A 189 12.06 -26.35 6.03
CA HIS A 189 12.42 -25.81 7.32
C HIS A 189 13.64 -26.58 7.92
N PRO A 190 14.75 -25.92 8.22
CA PRO A 190 15.90 -26.57 8.85
C PRO A 190 15.66 -26.76 10.35
N ASN A 191 16.32 -27.75 10.96
CA ASN A 191 16.23 -27.93 12.42
C ASN A 191 16.82 -26.74 13.22
N ASN A 192 17.77 -26.03 12.63
CA ASN A 192 18.37 -24.81 13.18
C ASN A 192 18.85 -23.95 12.02
N TYR A 193 18.59 -22.66 12.10
CA TYR A 193 19.15 -21.69 11.18
C TYR A 193 20.58 -21.32 11.57
N PRO A 194 21.44 -20.90 10.63
CA PRO A 194 22.75 -20.34 10.91
C PRO A 194 22.64 -19.10 11.81
N PRO A 195 23.65 -18.83 12.66
CA PRO A 195 23.61 -17.68 13.58
C PRO A 195 23.57 -16.30 12.91
N GLU A 196 23.90 -16.22 11.63
CA GLU A 196 23.87 -15.03 10.80
C GLU A 196 22.53 -14.79 10.11
N ALA A 197 21.60 -15.74 10.20
CA ALA A 197 20.27 -15.58 9.64
C ALA A 197 19.46 -14.55 10.44
N TRP A 198 18.56 -13.84 9.77
CA TRP A 198 17.59 -12.91 10.37
C TRP A 198 16.14 -13.22 10.01
N TYR A 199 15.93 -14.26 9.19
CA TYR A 199 14.63 -14.85 8.87
C TYR A 199 14.66 -16.33 9.26
N HIS A 200 13.85 -16.71 10.26
CA HIS A 200 13.89 -18.01 10.93
C HIS A 200 12.54 -18.72 10.91
N TYR A 201 11.78 -18.59 9.81
CA TYR A 201 10.46 -19.19 9.72
C TYR A 201 10.43 -20.65 10.15
N ASP A 202 9.53 -21.02 11.05
CA ASP A 202 9.60 -22.29 11.78
C ASP A 202 8.39 -23.23 11.57
N ASP A 203 7.43 -22.88 10.71
CA ASP A 203 6.34 -23.78 10.34
C ASP A 203 6.89 -24.92 9.46
N TYR A 204 6.94 -26.10 10.05
CA TYR A 204 7.43 -27.32 9.39
C TYR A 204 6.50 -27.82 8.27
N THR A 205 5.30 -27.30 8.11
CA THR A 205 4.36 -27.62 7.03
C THR A 205 4.61 -26.77 5.78
N CYS A 206 5.37 -25.69 5.93
CA CYS A 206 5.69 -24.75 4.88
C CYS A 206 6.89 -25.24 4.06
N ASP A 207 6.72 -25.36 2.75
CA ASP A 207 7.80 -25.65 1.82
C ASP A 207 8.54 -24.37 1.39
N TYR A 208 9.46 -24.49 0.42
CA TYR A 208 10.27 -23.36 -0.01
C TYR A 208 9.44 -22.21 -0.61
N GLU A 209 8.42 -22.52 -1.40
CA GLU A 209 7.57 -21.52 -2.06
C GLU A 209 6.70 -20.79 -1.04
N CYS A 210 6.15 -21.55 -0.09
CA CYS A 210 5.43 -20.99 1.05
C CYS A 210 6.34 -20.03 1.86
N MET A 211 7.56 -20.46 2.22
CA MET A 211 8.52 -19.62 2.95
C MET A 211 8.94 -18.37 2.18
N ALA A 212 8.90 -18.38 0.85
CA ALA A 212 9.18 -17.19 0.03
C ALA A 212 8.02 -16.19 0.07
N ILE A 213 6.77 -16.65 0.11
CA ILE A 213 5.58 -15.80 0.29
C ILE A 213 5.58 -15.16 1.68
N GLU A 214 5.88 -15.93 2.73
CA GLU A 214 6.01 -15.43 4.10
C GLU A 214 7.12 -14.39 4.23
N TYR A 215 8.27 -14.65 3.65
CA TYR A 215 9.37 -13.70 3.65
C TYR A 215 9.00 -12.37 2.96
N LEU A 216 8.30 -12.45 1.82
CA LEU A 216 7.80 -11.25 1.13
C LEU A 216 6.83 -10.47 2.01
N TYR A 217 5.92 -11.16 2.72
CA TYR A 217 5.01 -10.56 3.70
C TYR A 217 5.78 -9.82 4.80
N TRP A 218 6.73 -10.50 5.49
CA TRP A 218 7.54 -9.88 6.55
C TRP A 218 8.24 -8.60 6.07
N CYS A 219 8.82 -8.63 4.88
CA CYS A 219 9.49 -7.46 4.29
C CYS A 219 8.52 -6.29 4.06
N ILE A 220 7.36 -6.55 3.47
CA ILE A 220 6.36 -5.52 3.16
C ILE A 220 5.82 -4.88 4.45
N VAL A 221 5.37 -5.67 5.43
CA VAL A 221 4.79 -5.13 6.66
C VAL A 221 5.81 -4.44 7.55
N THR A 222 7.07 -4.89 7.52
CA THR A 222 8.16 -4.20 8.21
C THR A 222 8.43 -2.84 7.58
N ASN A 223 8.50 -2.77 6.24
CA ASN A 223 8.71 -1.51 5.52
C ASN A 223 7.58 -0.50 5.78
N MET A 224 6.35 -0.97 5.89
CA MET A 224 5.18 -0.16 6.29
C MET A 224 5.23 0.31 7.75
N GLY A 225 6.09 -0.28 8.58
CA GLY A 225 6.21 0.06 10.01
C GLY A 225 5.13 -0.58 10.90
N ILE A 226 4.36 -1.54 10.41
CA ILE A 226 3.31 -2.25 11.16
C ILE A 226 3.89 -2.97 12.39
N LEU A 227 5.10 -3.50 12.28
CA LEU A 227 5.76 -4.28 13.31
C LEU A 227 6.59 -3.45 14.32
N ALA A 228 6.65 -2.13 14.16
CA ALA A 228 7.67 -1.29 14.80
C ALA A 228 7.48 -1.03 16.31
N ASP A 229 6.41 -1.51 16.94
CA ASP A 229 6.27 -1.38 18.38
C ASP A 229 7.12 -2.40 19.13
N ALA A 230 7.58 -2.03 20.35
CA ALA A 230 8.53 -2.83 21.10
C ALA A 230 8.00 -4.20 21.56
N ALA A 231 6.69 -4.36 21.74
CA ALA A 231 6.10 -5.63 22.16
C ALA A 231 6.02 -6.58 20.98
N THR A 232 5.64 -6.10 19.82
CA THR A 232 5.65 -6.85 18.56
C THR A 232 7.06 -7.29 18.22
N CYS A 233 8.05 -6.38 18.20
CA CYS A 233 9.45 -6.73 17.96
C CYS A 233 9.96 -7.85 18.87
N ALA A 234 9.63 -7.79 20.16
CA ALA A 234 10.03 -8.83 21.12
C ALA A 234 9.28 -10.17 20.90
N GLY A 235 8.08 -10.12 20.35
CA GLY A 235 7.23 -11.29 20.10
C GLY A 235 7.60 -12.07 18.84
N ILE A 236 8.21 -11.42 17.85
CA ILE A 236 8.51 -12.02 16.54
C ILE A 236 10.00 -12.31 16.32
N VAL A 237 10.88 -11.95 17.29
CA VAL A 237 12.33 -12.04 17.12
C VAL A 237 12.84 -13.45 16.82
N ASP A 238 12.10 -14.48 17.22
CA ASP A 238 12.43 -15.89 16.95
C ASP A 238 12.17 -16.27 15.48
N GLU A 239 11.39 -15.48 14.73
CA GLU A 239 11.10 -15.67 13.31
C GLU A 239 11.68 -14.57 12.42
N TRP A 240 11.58 -13.32 12.87
CA TRP A 240 11.95 -12.14 12.10
C TRP A 240 12.67 -11.11 12.97
N GLU A 241 13.94 -10.81 12.67
CA GLU A 241 14.74 -9.88 13.47
C GLU A 241 14.57 -8.40 13.07
N PRO A 242 14.53 -8.02 11.77
CA PRO A 242 14.50 -6.61 11.38
C PRO A 242 13.09 -6.00 11.48
N CYS A 243 12.54 -5.87 12.68
CA CYS A 243 11.17 -5.48 12.96
C CYS A 243 10.81 -3.99 12.75
N THR A 244 11.77 -3.12 12.40
CA THR A 244 11.52 -1.71 12.11
C THR A 244 11.98 -1.34 10.70
N PRO A 245 11.37 -0.34 10.02
CA PRO A 245 11.78 0.06 8.68
C PRO A 245 13.27 0.37 8.59
N ALA A 246 13.83 1.11 9.57
CA ALA A 246 15.25 1.48 9.56
C ALA A 246 16.17 0.26 9.75
N LEU A 247 15.79 -0.69 10.62
CA LEU A 247 16.56 -1.91 10.83
C LEU A 247 16.48 -2.83 9.61
N PHE A 248 15.32 -2.89 8.96
CA PHE A 248 15.13 -3.64 7.72
C PHE A 248 15.98 -3.07 6.57
N GLU A 249 15.97 -1.76 6.36
CA GLU A 249 16.83 -1.10 5.37
C GLU A 249 18.31 -1.39 5.58
N GLU A 250 18.76 -1.43 6.85
CA GLU A 250 20.17 -1.72 7.20
C GLU A 250 20.51 -3.21 7.05
N THR A 251 19.59 -4.12 7.44
CA THR A 251 19.87 -5.56 7.52
C THR A 251 19.63 -6.25 6.18
N ASP A 252 18.50 -5.99 5.53
CA ASP A 252 18.07 -6.65 4.30
C ASP A 252 18.05 -5.68 3.11
N THR A 253 19.20 -5.18 2.75
CA THR A 253 19.37 -4.17 1.71
C THR A 253 18.86 -4.62 0.33
N LEU A 254 18.92 -5.92 0.03
CA LEU A 254 18.45 -6.46 -1.26
C LEU A 254 16.94 -6.41 -1.34
N MET A 255 16.27 -6.89 -0.31
CA MET A 255 14.83 -6.94 -0.29
C MET A 255 14.21 -5.55 -0.10
N HIS A 256 14.81 -4.71 0.75
CA HIS A 256 14.39 -3.32 0.89
C HIS A 256 14.45 -2.58 -0.45
N ALA A 257 15.56 -2.71 -1.20
CA ALA A 257 15.67 -2.11 -2.53
C ALA A 257 14.64 -2.67 -3.53
N LEU A 258 14.29 -3.96 -3.42
CA LEU A 258 13.35 -4.62 -4.30
C LEU A 258 11.89 -4.16 -4.05
N ILE A 259 11.44 -4.11 -2.79
CA ILE A 259 10.05 -3.76 -2.47
C ILE A 259 9.78 -2.25 -2.50
N THR A 260 10.83 -1.43 -2.49
CA THR A 260 10.73 0.04 -2.64
C THR A 260 11.00 0.52 -4.06
N ASP A 261 11.21 -0.38 -5.01
CA ASP A 261 11.35 -0.04 -6.43
C ASP A 261 9.98 0.30 -7.03
N ASP A 262 9.81 1.55 -7.43
CA ASP A 262 8.57 2.08 -8.05
C ASP A 262 8.12 1.30 -9.30
N SER A 263 8.98 0.44 -9.86
CA SER A 263 8.63 -0.39 -11.03
C SER A 263 7.66 -1.51 -10.69
N TYR A 264 7.53 -1.88 -9.42
CA TYR A 264 6.69 -2.99 -8.96
C TYR A 264 5.42 -2.53 -8.23
N LEU A 265 5.32 -1.25 -7.87
CA LEU A 265 4.16 -0.63 -7.23
C LEU A 265 3.61 -1.41 -6.01
N LEU A 266 4.51 -2.01 -5.21
CA LEU A 266 4.11 -2.66 -3.97
C LEU A 266 3.64 -1.61 -2.94
N PRO A 267 2.69 -1.95 -2.06
CA PRO A 267 2.17 -1.00 -1.09
C PRO A 267 3.26 -0.54 -0.10
N GLN A 268 3.29 0.76 0.19
CA GLN A 268 4.28 1.42 1.05
C GLN A 268 3.67 1.98 2.34
N LEU A 269 2.34 2.13 2.40
CA LEU A 269 1.61 2.67 3.54
C LEU A 269 0.78 1.58 4.20
N ALA A 270 0.81 1.56 5.52
CA ALA A 270 0.03 0.61 6.31
C ALA A 270 -1.47 0.90 6.19
N PRO A 271 -2.31 -0.11 5.92
CA PRO A 271 -3.75 0.05 5.95
C PRO A 271 -4.26 0.50 7.32
N ASP A 272 -5.22 1.41 7.34
CA ASP A 272 -5.92 1.81 8.57
C ASP A 272 -7.35 1.26 8.67
N GLY A 273 -7.79 0.52 7.64
CA GLY A 273 -9.10 -0.14 7.56
C GLY A 273 -10.26 0.82 7.26
N ASN A 274 -9.98 2.02 6.78
CA ASN A 274 -10.98 3.07 6.52
C ASN A 274 -11.02 3.50 5.05
N TYR A 275 -10.75 2.58 4.14
CA TYR A 275 -10.79 2.88 2.71
C TYR A 275 -12.13 3.46 2.28
N CYS A 276 -12.09 4.71 1.85
CA CYS A 276 -13.22 5.42 1.29
C CYS A 276 -12.73 6.49 0.32
N PRO A 277 -12.27 6.09 -0.88
CA PRO A 277 -11.91 7.07 -1.89
C PRO A 277 -13.13 7.93 -2.11
N THR A 278 -13.07 9.16 -1.64
CA THR A 278 -14.07 10.13 -2.04
C THR A 278 -13.87 10.23 -3.54
N SER A 279 -14.80 9.63 -4.31
CA SER A 279 -14.96 9.98 -5.71
C SER A 279 -14.86 11.49 -5.73
N ILE A 280 -13.78 12.02 -6.29
CA ILE A 280 -13.48 13.44 -6.25
C ILE A 280 -14.66 14.12 -6.93
N ASN A 281 -15.64 14.51 -6.13
CA ASN A 281 -16.58 15.51 -6.52
C ASN A 281 -15.74 16.79 -6.61
N ILE A 282 -15.19 17.06 -7.78
CA ILE A 282 -14.53 18.32 -8.17
C ILE A 282 -15.39 19.54 -7.83
N ALA A 283 -16.62 19.31 -7.36
CA ALA A 283 -17.59 20.35 -6.99
C ALA A 283 -17.46 20.93 -5.56
N ASN A 284 -16.76 20.33 -4.61
CA ASN A 284 -16.67 20.85 -3.23
C ASN A 284 -15.29 20.63 -2.58
N GLY A 285 -14.30 21.30 -3.06
CA GLY A 285 -13.21 21.97 -2.38
C GLY A 285 -12.60 21.43 -1.07
N MET A 286 -12.43 20.13 -0.85
CA MET A 286 -11.64 19.60 0.25
C MET A 286 -10.74 18.45 -0.20
N ASN A 287 -9.88 18.71 -1.15
CA ASN A 287 -8.66 17.93 -1.33
C ASN A 287 -7.61 18.54 -0.37
N PRO A 288 -7.04 17.80 0.57
CA PRO A 288 -5.97 18.31 1.44
C PRO A 288 -4.72 18.68 0.65
N TYR A 289 -4.54 18.10 -0.53
CA TYR A 289 -3.48 18.47 -1.45
C TYR A 289 -4.01 19.39 -2.53
N LYS A 290 -3.46 20.60 -2.59
CA LYS A 290 -3.60 21.52 -3.73
C LYS A 290 -2.36 21.38 -4.59
N PHE A 291 -2.49 21.67 -5.88
CA PHE A 291 -1.29 21.92 -6.67
C PHE A 291 -0.46 22.98 -5.98
N GLU A 292 0.78 22.67 -5.79
CA GLU A 292 1.75 23.61 -5.20
C GLU A 292 3.09 23.44 -5.91
N LEU A 293 3.62 24.54 -6.38
CA LEU A 293 4.96 24.59 -6.95
C LEU A 293 5.78 25.52 -6.06
N ASP A 294 6.66 24.95 -5.24
CA ASP A 294 7.40 25.72 -4.24
C ASP A 294 8.48 26.62 -4.86
N ALA A 295 8.95 27.58 -4.09
CA ALA A 295 10.11 28.38 -4.45
C ALA A 295 11.36 27.48 -4.51
N ALA A 296 12.09 27.53 -5.64
CA ALA A 296 13.34 26.82 -5.78
C ALA A 296 14.37 27.28 -4.71
N TYR A 297 15.07 26.33 -4.11
CA TYR A 297 16.10 26.63 -3.13
C TYR A 297 17.37 25.79 -3.36
N PRO A 298 18.56 26.44 -3.34
CA PRO A 298 18.79 27.87 -3.29
C PRO A 298 18.33 28.63 -4.55
N ASN A 299 17.97 29.92 -4.41
CA ASN A 299 17.69 30.85 -5.54
C ASN A 299 18.11 32.27 -5.15
N PRO A 300 19.15 32.88 -5.74
CA PRO A 300 19.97 32.36 -6.86
C PRO A 300 20.75 31.07 -6.51
N PHE A 301 21.10 30.25 -7.53
CA PHE A 301 21.81 29.01 -7.32
C PHE A 301 23.08 28.85 -8.15
N ASN A 302 24.00 28.02 -7.66
CA ASN A 302 25.24 27.59 -8.30
C ASN A 302 25.75 26.31 -7.61
N PRO A 303 25.99 25.18 -8.27
CA PRO A 303 25.52 24.88 -9.64
C PRO A 303 24.13 24.26 -9.65
N THR A 304 23.53 23.87 -8.51
CA THR A 304 22.27 23.14 -8.42
C THR A 304 21.23 23.80 -7.52
N THR A 305 19.98 23.56 -7.85
CA THR A 305 18.82 23.96 -7.03
C THR A 305 17.81 22.84 -6.96
N VAL A 306 16.91 22.90 -5.97
CA VAL A 306 15.82 21.96 -5.75
C VAL A 306 14.49 22.70 -5.89
N ILE A 307 13.55 22.09 -6.57
CA ILE A 307 12.18 22.54 -6.73
C ILE A 307 11.28 21.48 -6.12
N SER A 308 10.53 21.83 -5.08
CA SER A 308 9.49 20.98 -4.50
C SER A 308 8.16 21.27 -5.14
N TYR A 309 7.33 20.26 -5.22
CA TYR A 309 5.98 20.40 -5.77
C TYR A 309 5.01 19.45 -5.04
N LYS A 310 3.71 19.75 -5.13
CA LYS A 310 2.64 18.86 -4.67
C LYS A 310 1.62 18.64 -5.78
N VAL A 311 1.13 17.41 -5.83
CA VAL A 311 0.10 16.98 -6.80
C VAL A 311 -1.11 16.49 -6.02
N PRO A 312 -2.31 17.02 -6.26
CA PRO A 312 -3.51 16.65 -5.52
C PRO A 312 -4.07 15.28 -5.87
N VAL A 313 -3.66 14.72 -7.01
CA VAL A 313 -4.17 13.47 -7.57
C VAL A 313 -3.12 12.92 -8.52
N GLY A 314 -3.00 11.60 -8.62
CA GLY A 314 -2.13 10.94 -9.59
C GLY A 314 -2.52 11.37 -11.01
N MET A 315 -1.61 12.05 -11.71
CA MET A 315 -1.90 12.60 -13.02
C MET A 315 -0.66 12.87 -13.85
N LYS A 316 -0.89 13.02 -15.16
CA LYS A 316 0.16 13.41 -16.09
C LYS A 316 0.39 14.90 -16.03
N PHE A 317 1.63 15.31 -15.67
CA PHE A 317 2.06 16.70 -15.74
C PHE A 317 3.51 16.84 -16.21
N THR A 318 3.93 18.07 -16.43
CA THR A 318 5.29 18.41 -16.86
C THR A 318 5.85 19.52 -15.96
N ILE A 319 7.12 19.41 -15.54
CA ILE A 319 7.89 20.54 -15.04
C ILE A 319 9.00 20.83 -16.02
N GLY A 320 8.96 22.01 -16.62
CA GLY A 320 9.93 22.48 -17.61
C GLY A 320 10.63 23.76 -17.17
N ILE A 321 11.87 23.95 -17.64
CA ILE A 321 12.63 25.20 -17.51
C ILE A 321 12.55 25.97 -18.83
N PHE A 322 12.28 27.26 -18.73
CA PHE A 322 12.12 28.16 -19.86
C PHE A 322 13.10 29.35 -19.74
N ASP A 323 13.60 29.82 -20.86
CA ASP A 323 14.37 31.06 -20.91
C ASP A 323 13.44 32.30 -20.88
N VAL A 324 14.03 33.48 -20.86
CA VAL A 324 13.30 34.77 -20.83
C VAL A 324 12.45 35.03 -22.08
N THR A 325 12.66 34.29 -23.17
CA THR A 325 11.85 34.36 -24.39
C THR A 325 10.65 33.40 -24.36
N GLY A 326 10.54 32.56 -23.32
CA GLY A 326 9.51 31.53 -23.20
C GLY A 326 9.85 30.23 -23.93
N LYS A 327 11.10 30.07 -24.39
CA LYS A 327 11.54 28.82 -25.01
C LYS A 327 11.86 27.78 -23.93
N LEU A 328 11.31 26.58 -24.07
CA LEU A 328 11.66 25.43 -23.23
C LEU A 328 13.14 25.05 -23.46
N VAL A 329 13.92 25.01 -22.40
CA VAL A 329 15.35 24.67 -22.43
C VAL A 329 15.68 23.36 -21.73
N LYS A 330 14.83 22.91 -20.77
CA LYS A 330 14.98 21.65 -20.07
C LYS A 330 13.62 21.10 -19.65
N THR A 331 13.42 19.80 -19.82
CA THR A 331 12.31 19.07 -19.22
C THR A 331 12.83 18.34 -17.99
N LEU A 332 12.31 18.68 -16.80
CA LEU A 332 12.71 18.06 -15.55
C LEU A 332 11.85 16.86 -15.21
N ILE A 333 10.52 16.97 -15.43
CA ILE A 333 9.55 15.91 -15.25
C ILE A 333 8.62 15.91 -16.46
N SER A 334 8.24 14.72 -16.95
CA SER A 334 7.17 14.56 -17.94
C SER A 334 6.59 13.15 -17.83
N GLY A 335 5.31 13.03 -17.50
CA GLY A 335 4.61 11.74 -17.40
C GLY A 335 3.64 11.68 -16.24
N MET A 336 3.14 10.46 -16.00
CA MET A 336 2.32 10.17 -14.82
C MET A 336 3.18 10.33 -13.55
N GLN A 337 2.61 10.97 -12.55
CA GLN A 337 3.19 11.11 -11.22
C GLN A 337 2.12 10.81 -10.19
N SER A 338 2.51 10.17 -9.09
CA SER A 338 1.63 9.86 -7.98
C SER A 338 1.14 11.12 -7.25
N VAL A 339 0.04 11.00 -6.53
CA VAL A 339 -0.41 12.01 -5.58
C VAL A 339 0.67 12.27 -4.52
N GLY A 340 0.73 13.49 -4.01
CA GLY A 340 1.62 13.81 -2.90
C GLY A 340 2.67 14.85 -3.22
N GLN A 341 3.77 14.81 -2.45
CA GLN A 341 4.87 15.77 -2.56
C GLN A 341 6.06 15.12 -3.28
N GLY A 342 6.63 15.85 -4.25
CA GLY A 342 7.83 15.44 -4.94
C GLY A 342 8.89 16.55 -4.97
N ILE A 343 10.10 16.17 -5.33
CA ILE A 343 11.21 17.09 -5.54
C ILE A 343 11.90 16.81 -6.87
N VAL A 344 12.39 17.85 -7.52
CA VAL A 344 13.22 17.73 -8.72
C VAL A 344 14.41 18.68 -8.63
N ARG A 345 15.53 18.28 -9.20
CA ARG A 345 16.77 19.07 -9.20
C ARG A 345 17.06 19.61 -10.59
N TRP A 346 17.58 20.82 -10.63
CA TRP A 346 18.13 21.41 -11.83
C TRP A 346 19.56 21.90 -11.60
N ASP A 347 20.44 21.54 -12.51
CA ASP A 347 21.89 21.78 -12.49
C ASP A 347 22.35 22.88 -13.47
N GLY A 348 21.43 23.68 -14.00
CA GLY A 348 21.72 24.74 -14.96
C GLY A 348 22.03 24.23 -16.37
N GLN A 349 21.78 22.95 -16.68
CA GLN A 349 21.95 22.37 -18.03
C GLN A 349 20.63 22.33 -18.80
N ASN A 350 20.75 22.34 -20.14
CA ASN A 350 19.62 22.05 -21.04
C ASN A 350 19.44 20.53 -21.26
N ASP A 351 18.48 20.13 -22.12
CA ASP A 351 18.25 18.71 -22.46
C ASP A 351 19.45 18.06 -23.18
N ASP A 352 20.29 18.84 -23.86
CA ASP A 352 21.53 18.38 -24.52
C ASP A 352 22.73 18.33 -23.56
N GLN A 353 22.52 18.47 -22.23
CA GLN A 353 23.55 18.50 -21.18
C GLN A 353 24.55 19.67 -21.31
N VAL A 354 24.18 20.74 -22.01
CA VAL A 354 25.00 21.95 -22.15
C VAL A 354 24.65 22.94 -21.05
N ILE A 355 25.66 23.39 -20.30
CA ILE A 355 25.50 24.39 -19.23
C ILE A 355 25.04 25.71 -19.85
N LEU A 356 23.90 26.19 -19.38
CA LEU A 356 23.28 27.42 -19.84
C LEU A 356 24.04 28.66 -19.31
N PRO A 357 23.89 29.84 -19.92
CA PRO A 357 24.45 31.12 -19.41
C PRO A 357 23.87 31.49 -18.03
N SER A 358 24.64 32.21 -17.21
CA SER A 358 24.08 32.87 -16.03
C SER A 358 22.94 33.80 -16.45
N GLY A 359 21.84 33.77 -15.73
CA GLY A 359 20.67 34.56 -16.10
C GLY A 359 19.40 34.22 -15.35
N VAL A 360 18.33 34.85 -15.77
CA VAL A 360 16.97 34.57 -15.30
C VAL A 360 16.34 33.50 -16.16
N TYR A 361 15.76 32.53 -15.50
CA TYR A 361 14.96 31.46 -16.09
C TYR A 361 13.61 31.37 -15.38
N PHE A 362 12.68 30.63 -15.96
CA PHE A 362 11.40 30.31 -15.35
C PHE A 362 11.23 28.80 -15.30
N TYR A 363 10.69 28.28 -14.23
CA TYR A 363 10.21 26.91 -14.18
C TYR A 363 8.70 26.92 -14.10
N GLN A 364 8.09 26.00 -14.84
CA GLN A 364 6.64 25.90 -14.96
C GLN A 364 6.21 24.45 -14.75
N MET A 365 5.26 24.28 -13.85
CA MET A 365 4.48 23.05 -13.70
C MET A 365 3.19 23.22 -14.50
N SER A 366 2.87 22.25 -15.37
CA SER A 366 1.68 22.31 -16.20
C SER A 366 1.04 20.93 -16.36
N SER A 367 -0.28 20.88 -16.21
CA SER A 367 -1.16 19.74 -16.50
C SER A 367 -2.32 20.19 -17.39
N ALA A 368 -3.33 19.33 -17.61
CA ALA A 368 -4.54 19.70 -18.37
C ALA A 368 -5.28 20.88 -17.74
N ASP A 369 -5.35 20.95 -16.40
CA ASP A 369 -6.20 21.89 -15.66
C ASP A 369 -5.42 22.84 -14.74
N TYR A 370 -4.08 22.77 -14.75
CA TYR A 370 -3.26 23.58 -13.86
C TYR A 370 -1.98 24.07 -14.56
N THR A 371 -1.62 25.34 -14.29
CA THR A 371 -0.34 25.91 -14.72
C THR A 371 0.14 26.90 -13.69
N GLU A 372 1.33 26.70 -13.17
CA GLU A 372 2.03 27.68 -12.32
C GLU A 372 3.45 27.87 -12.80
N THR A 373 3.90 29.14 -12.82
CA THR A 373 5.23 29.53 -13.27
C THR A 373 5.93 30.36 -12.22
N ARG A 374 7.20 30.03 -11.94
CA ARG A 374 8.04 30.75 -10.98
C ARG A 374 9.39 31.12 -11.58
N LYS A 375 9.97 32.16 -11.06
CA LYS A 375 11.29 32.67 -11.49
C LYS A 375 12.42 32.00 -10.74
N ILE A 376 13.51 31.72 -11.44
CA ILE A 376 14.75 31.19 -10.88
C ILE A 376 15.96 31.90 -11.48
N ILE A 377 17.02 32.06 -10.71
CA ILE A 377 18.26 32.79 -11.14
C ILE A 377 19.43 31.81 -11.06
N PHE A 378 20.04 31.55 -12.21
CA PHE A 378 21.25 30.73 -12.30
C PHE A 378 22.50 31.64 -12.34
N LEU A 379 23.48 31.31 -11.52
CA LEU A 379 24.79 31.95 -11.46
C LEU A 379 25.88 30.92 -11.74
N LYS A 380 26.82 31.27 -12.63
CA LYS A 380 28.02 30.43 -12.84
C LYS A 380 29.09 30.77 -11.84
#